data_f57b4e8ac0d48a0cd01d93043b1e4f4c
#
_entry.id   f57b4e8ac0d48a0cd01d93043b1e4f4c
#
_cell.length_a   1.000
_cell.length_b   1.000
_cell.length_c   1.000
_cell.angle_alpha   90.00
_cell.angle_beta   90.00
_cell.angle_gamma   90.00
#
_symmetry.space_group_name_H-M   'P 1'
#
loop_
_entity.id
_entity.type
_entity.pdbx_description
1 polymer ?
#
loop_
_entity_poly.entity_id
_entity_poly.type
_entity_poly.pdbx_seq_one_letter_code
_entity_poly.pdbx_strand_id
1 'polypeptide(L)'
;MTAKYLDKVAAHQRAELYYELHPRSPSAVRRPKLCVRSGTWVALLGRNVRDGIAGFGPTVEAALRAFDTQYLNSLRQPTPASALERAA
;
A
#
# COMPACT_ATOMS: atom_id res chain seq x y z
N MET A 1 -19.55 16.81 0.19
CA MET A 1 -19.50 16.26 -0.51
C MET A 1 -18.57 16.37 -1.35
N THR A 2 -18.49 17.21 -1.69
CA THR A 2 -17.57 17.40 -2.64
C THR A 2 -16.17 17.27 -2.12
N ALA A 3 -15.91 17.61 -0.88
CA ALA A 3 -14.56 17.50 -0.36
C ALA A 3 -14.06 16.07 -0.42
N LYS A 4 -14.91 15.14 -0.04
CA LYS A 4 -14.52 13.77 -0.07
C LYS A 4 -14.26 13.30 -1.49
N TYR A 5 -15.08 13.75 -2.39
CA TYR A 5 -14.93 13.38 -3.78
C TYR A 5 -13.63 13.94 -4.33
N LEU A 6 -13.33 15.20 -4.02
CA LEU A 6 -12.12 15.83 -4.51
C LEU A 6 -10.89 15.15 -3.92
N ASP A 7 -10.96 14.70 -2.67
CA ASP A 7 -9.84 14.01 -2.06
C ASP A 7 -9.56 12.71 -2.79
N LYS A 8 -10.60 12.00 -3.20
CA LYS A 8 -10.40 10.78 -3.92
C LYS A 8 -9.78 11.00 -5.27
N VAL A 9 -10.24 12.03 -5.96
CA VAL A 9 -9.71 12.36 -7.27
C VAL A 9 -8.24 12.74 -7.15
N ALA A 10 -7.92 13.57 -6.18
CA ALA A 10 -6.54 14.00 -5.99
C ALA A 10 -5.66 12.82 -5.62
N ALA A 11 -6.16 11.92 -4.78
CA ALA A 11 -5.39 10.76 -4.38
C ALA A 11 -5.11 9.87 -5.57
N HIS A 12 -6.09 9.69 -6.43
CA HIS A 12 -5.92 8.86 -7.60
C HIS A 12 -4.85 9.46 -8.52
N GLN A 13 -4.90 10.77 -8.72
CA GLN A 13 -3.93 11.43 -9.57
C GLN A 13 -2.52 11.34 -8.98
N ARG A 14 -2.41 11.48 -7.68
CA ARG A 14 -1.11 11.38 -7.03
C ARG A 14 -0.56 9.97 -7.14
N ALA A 15 -1.43 8.98 -7.02
CA ALA A 15 -1.00 7.60 -7.15
C ALA A 15 -0.52 7.34 -8.57
N GLU A 16 -1.24 7.84 -9.57
CA GLU A 16 -0.82 7.63 -10.95
C GLU A 16 0.53 8.27 -11.22
N LEU A 17 0.76 9.44 -10.67
CA LEU A 17 2.04 10.09 -10.84
C LEU A 17 3.15 9.30 -10.17
N TYR A 18 2.88 8.77 -8.99
CA TYR A 18 3.86 7.94 -8.29
C TYR A 18 4.20 6.72 -9.14
N TYR A 19 3.19 6.09 -9.74
CA TYR A 19 3.41 4.91 -10.57
C TYR A 19 4.25 5.25 -11.80
N GLU A 20 4.03 6.41 -12.37
CA GLU A 20 4.82 6.83 -13.51
C GLU A 20 6.28 7.06 -13.14
N LEU A 21 6.51 7.59 -11.96
CA LEU A 21 7.86 7.84 -11.50
C LEU A 21 8.55 6.57 -11.03
N HIS A 22 7.77 5.58 -10.64
CA HIS A 22 8.33 4.33 -10.13
C HIS A 22 7.62 3.14 -10.79
N PRO A 23 7.78 3.00 -12.10
CA PRO A 23 6.99 2.01 -12.84
C PRO A 23 7.27 0.56 -12.48
N ARG A 24 8.38 0.30 -11.84
CA ARG A 24 8.69 -1.07 -11.44
C ARG A 24 8.39 -1.34 -9.99
N SER A 25 7.85 -0.36 -9.28
CA SER A 25 7.56 -0.56 -7.89
C SER A 25 6.39 -1.52 -7.73
N PRO A 26 6.34 -2.22 -6.61
CA PRO A 26 5.19 -3.10 -6.36
C PRO A 26 3.87 -2.37 -6.45
N SER A 27 3.80 -1.13 -5.96
CA SER A 27 2.56 -0.40 -6.00
C SER A 27 2.14 -0.07 -7.44
N ALA A 28 3.08 0.21 -8.31
CA ALA A 28 2.75 0.50 -9.71
C ALA A 28 2.22 -0.76 -10.41
N VAL A 29 2.78 -1.90 -10.06
CA VAL A 29 2.39 -3.16 -10.69
C VAL A 29 1.09 -3.70 -10.10
N ARG A 30 0.96 -3.65 -8.77
CA ARG A 30 -0.18 -4.24 -8.09
C ARG A 30 -1.34 -3.30 -7.87
N ARG A 31 -1.07 -2.01 -7.87
CA ARG A 31 -2.10 -0.98 -7.72
C ARG A 31 -3.01 -1.24 -6.52
N PRO A 32 -2.44 -1.07 -5.32
CA PRO A 32 -3.22 -1.29 -4.11
C PRO A 32 -4.36 -0.29 -3.99
N LYS A 33 -5.34 -0.63 -3.21
CA LYS A 33 -6.44 0.27 -2.96
C LYS A 33 -5.98 1.35 -2.00
N LEU A 34 -6.44 2.55 -2.23
CA LEU A 34 -6.10 3.68 -1.37
C LEU A 34 -7.31 4.12 -0.59
N CYS A 35 -7.13 4.37 0.68
CA CYS A 35 -8.18 4.96 1.48
C CYS A 35 -7.52 5.80 2.57
N VAL A 36 -8.30 6.66 3.19
CA VAL A 36 -7.78 7.52 4.23
C VAL A 36 -8.65 7.36 5.47
N ARG A 37 -8.00 7.28 6.63
CA ARG A 37 -8.69 7.19 7.89
C ARG A 37 -7.98 8.03 8.90
N SER A 38 -8.70 8.95 9.50
CA SER A 38 -8.13 9.82 10.54
C SER A 38 -6.83 10.45 10.09
N GLY A 39 -6.79 10.92 8.86
CA GLY A 39 -5.61 11.61 8.38
C GLY A 39 -4.47 10.72 7.93
N THR A 40 -4.66 9.42 8.00
CA THR A 40 -3.61 8.48 7.59
C THR A 40 -4.05 7.79 6.31
N TRP A 41 -3.19 7.82 5.30
CA TRP A 41 -3.46 7.13 4.05
C TRP A 41 -3.04 5.67 4.18
N VAL A 42 -3.82 4.80 3.57
CA VAL A 42 -3.55 3.37 3.60
C VAL A 42 -3.57 2.85 2.18
N ALA A 43 -2.52 2.16 1.80
CA ALA A 43 -2.45 1.47 0.51
C ALA A 43 -2.55 -0.02 0.84
N LEU A 44 -3.59 -0.66 0.37
CA LEU A 44 -3.89 -2.03 0.76
C LEU A 44 -4.03 -2.95 -0.43
N LEU A 45 -3.34 -4.07 -0.40
CA LEU A 45 -3.49 -5.12 -1.37
C LEU A 45 -4.00 -6.34 -0.62
N GLY A 46 -5.17 -6.82 -0.99
CA GLY A 46 -5.76 -7.95 -0.30
C GLY A 46 -7.06 -7.56 0.35
N ARG A 47 -7.62 -8.49 1.10
CA ARG A 47 -8.91 -8.30 1.70
C ARG A 47 -8.91 -7.32 2.82
N ASN A 48 -7.92 -7.37 3.67
CA ASN A 48 -7.86 -6.49 4.81
C ASN A 48 -6.41 -6.37 5.25
N VAL A 49 -6.17 -5.51 6.20
CA VAL A 49 -4.82 -5.22 6.65
C VAL A 49 -4.16 -6.44 7.25
N ARG A 50 -4.93 -7.25 7.93
CA ARG A 50 -4.37 -8.41 8.58
C ARG A 50 -3.87 -9.46 7.59
N ASP A 51 -4.65 -9.74 6.56
CA ASP A 51 -4.31 -10.79 5.62
C ASP A 51 -3.64 -10.30 4.36
N GLY A 52 -3.53 -9.02 4.20
CA GLY A 52 -2.97 -8.45 3.00
C GLY A 52 -1.67 -7.73 3.27
N ILE A 53 -1.28 -6.91 2.32
CA ILE A 53 -0.09 -6.09 2.44
C ILE A 53 -0.57 -4.65 2.50
N ALA A 54 -0.13 -3.92 3.50
CA ALA A 54 -0.60 -2.55 3.68
C ALA A 54 0.56 -1.61 3.95
N GLY A 55 0.44 -0.40 3.43
CA GLY A 55 1.36 0.67 3.75
C GLY A 55 0.58 1.85 4.28
N PHE A 56 1.11 2.52 5.28
CA PHE A 56 0.46 3.64 5.92
C PHE A 56 1.34 4.87 5.84
N GLY A 57 0.73 6.01 5.70
CA GLY A 57 1.49 7.25 5.69
C GLY A 57 0.59 8.47 5.72
N PRO A 58 1.18 9.63 5.97
CA PRO A 58 0.41 10.87 6.02
C PRO A 58 0.01 11.39 4.64
N THR A 59 0.60 10.85 3.58
CA THR A 59 0.25 11.22 2.21
C THR A 59 0.11 9.99 1.38
N VAL A 60 -0.46 10.13 0.19
CA VAL A 60 -0.59 9.02 -0.75
C VAL A 60 0.79 8.45 -1.07
N GLU A 61 1.73 9.32 -1.36
CA GLU A 61 3.06 8.88 -1.73
C GLU A 61 3.75 8.12 -0.58
N ALA A 62 3.57 8.60 0.64
CA ALA A 62 4.16 7.93 1.78
C ALA A 62 3.54 6.55 1.98
N ALA A 63 2.24 6.45 1.79
CA ALA A 63 1.57 5.16 1.94
C ALA A 63 2.02 4.19 0.85
N LEU A 64 2.19 4.66 -0.37
CA LEU A 64 2.65 3.80 -1.45
C LEU A 64 4.08 3.36 -1.24
N ARG A 65 4.92 4.25 -0.73
CA ARG A 65 6.30 3.89 -0.44
C ARG A 65 6.35 2.86 0.67
N ALA A 66 5.53 3.04 1.69
CA ALA A 66 5.47 2.07 2.78
C ALA A 66 4.94 0.72 2.27
N PHE A 67 3.98 0.77 1.35
CA PHE A 67 3.46 -0.44 0.75
C PHE A 67 4.56 -1.17 -0.01
N ASP A 68 5.36 -0.44 -0.78
CA ASP A 68 6.43 -1.05 -1.55
C ASP A 68 7.41 -1.76 -0.62
N THR A 69 7.75 -1.13 0.49
CA THR A 69 8.67 -1.72 1.45
C THR A 69 8.08 -2.98 2.05
N GLN A 70 6.82 -2.94 2.43
CA GLN A 70 6.18 -4.10 3.02
C GLN A 70 6.06 -5.24 2.01
N TYR A 71 5.76 -4.91 0.78
CA TYR A 71 5.64 -5.93 -0.25
C TYR A 71 6.99 -6.63 -0.47
N LEU A 72 8.04 -5.87 -0.57
CA LEU A 72 9.36 -6.45 -0.78
C LEU A 72 9.81 -7.26 0.43
N ASN A 73 9.46 -6.80 1.62
CA ASN A 73 9.78 -7.56 2.81
C ASN A 73 9.04 -8.90 2.83
N SER A 74 7.81 -8.90 2.38
CA SER A 74 7.04 -10.14 2.38
C SER A 74 7.60 -11.15 1.38
N LEU A 75 8.17 -10.67 0.30
CA LEU A 75 8.79 -11.57 -0.66
C LEU A 75 10.12 -12.10 -0.14
N ARG A 76 10.81 -11.27 0.60
CA ARG A 76 12.10 -11.64 1.08
C ARG A 76 12.05 -12.63 2.22
N GLN A 77 11.08 -12.50 3.07
CA GLN A 77 10.96 -13.37 4.18
C GLN A 77 10.40 -14.68 3.77
N PRO A 78 10.94 -15.73 4.28
CA PRO A 78 10.35 -17.02 4.04
C PRO A 78 9.12 -16.92 4.83
N THR A 79 8.17 -17.55 4.51
CA THR A 79 6.96 -17.50 5.15
C THR A 79 7.16 -17.52 6.57
N PRO A 80 6.85 -16.54 7.21
CA PRO A 80 7.09 -16.46 8.59
C PRO A 80 6.43 -17.55 9.27
N ALA A 81 5.34 -17.81 8.85
CA ALA A 81 4.65 -18.80 9.47
C ALA A 81 5.39 -19.99 9.36
N SER A 82 5.85 -20.20 8.26
CA SER A 82 6.48 -21.35 8.07
C SER A 82 7.59 -21.26 8.90
N ALA A 83 8.15 -20.22 8.86
CA ALA A 83 9.26 -20.14 9.60
C ALA A 83 8.93 -20.46 10.95
N LEU A 84 7.95 -20.14 11.33
CA LEU A 84 7.70 -20.35 12.52
C LEU A 84 7.19 -21.41 12.85
N GLU A 85 6.69 -21.57 12.29
CA GLU A 85 6.20 -22.46 12.58
C GLU A 85 6.65 -23.28 12.46
N ARG A 86 7.01 -23.26 11.96
CA ARG A 86 7.37 -24.01 11.74
C ARG A 86 8.04 -24.23 12.44
N ALA A 87 8.32 -23.78 12.58
CA ALA A 87 9.03 -23.86 13.22
C ALA A 87 8.69 -24.53 14.08
N ALA A 88 8.16 -24.61 14.06
CA ALA A 88 7.88 -25.18 14.86
C ALA A 88 7.92 -25.97 14.79
#